data_91888a7dd0a2af0ca64887fe5bd8855f
#
_entry.id   91888a7dd0a2af0ca64887fe5bd8855f
#
_cell.length_a   1.000
_cell.length_b   1.000
_cell.length_c   1.000
_cell.angle_alpha   90.00
_cell.angle_beta   90.00
_cell.angle_gamma   90.00
#
_symmetry.space_group_name_H-M   'P 1'
#
loop_
_entity.id
_entity.type
_entity.pdbx_description
1 polymer ?
#
loop_
_entity_poly.entity_id
_entity_poly.type
_entity_poly.pdbx_seq_one_letter_code
_entity_poly.pdbx_strand_id
1 'polypeptide(L)'
;LIEALQDMQSLKRRRLMGQRIEPYRVALIVEDDFEVRGLAAALLEETDLRVVETSSAEEALDYLNRHSEEVAFLFADLRLPCLMDGLDLVRTVRLKWPWVRTVLTSGRPLDDKADDVPRDVRFMPKPWRALEVLMEAERASQSYRRN
;
A
#
# COMPACT_ATOMS: atom_id res chain seq x y z
N LEU A 1 3.03 -17.34 9.53
CA LEU A 1 2.66 -17.06 8.14
C LEU A 1 1.35 -17.73 7.73
N ILE A 2 1.25 -19.03 8.02
CA ILE A 2 0.02 -19.80 7.72
C ILE A 2 -1.17 -19.23 8.49
N GLU A 3 -0.99 -18.84 9.73
CA GLU A 3 -2.03 -18.24 10.56
C GLU A 3 -2.53 -16.92 9.95
N ALA A 4 -1.62 -16.07 9.47
CA ALA A 4 -1.98 -14.80 8.84
C ALA A 4 -2.80 -15.02 7.57
N LEU A 5 -2.43 -16.00 6.75
CA LEU A 5 -3.17 -16.34 5.54
C LEU A 5 -4.56 -16.90 5.86
N GLN A 6 -4.66 -17.72 6.90
CA GLN A 6 -5.94 -18.28 7.35
C GLN A 6 -6.87 -17.18 7.87
N ASP A 7 -6.32 -16.21 8.61
CA ASP A 7 -7.10 -15.08 9.12
C ASP A 7 -7.64 -14.22 7.96
N MET A 8 -6.80 -13.97 6.96
CA MET A 8 -7.23 -13.21 5.78
C MET A 8 -8.34 -13.92 5.01
N GLN A 9 -8.23 -15.24 4.86
CA GLN A 9 -9.26 -16.04 4.21
C GLN A 9 -10.56 -16.04 5.00
N SER A 10 -10.48 -16.09 6.31
CA SER A 10 -11.65 -16.05 7.18
C SER A 10 -12.39 -14.72 7.07
N LEU A 11 -11.66 -13.60 7.04
CA LEU A 11 -12.23 -12.27 6.88
C LEU A 11 -12.90 -12.13 5.51
N LYS A 12 -12.24 -12.60 4.45
CA LYS A 12 -12.79 -12.59 3.10
C LYS A 12 -14.09 -13.39 3.03
N ARG A 13 -14.12 -14.55 3.67
CA ARG A 13 -15.31 -15.40 3.72
C ARG A 13 -16.47 -14.69 4.43
N ARG A 14 -16.19 -13.99 5.53
CA ARG A 14 -17.20 -13.20 6.26
C ARG A 14 -17.83 -12.14 5.38
N ARG A 15 -17.02 -11.45 4.58
CA ARG A 15 -17.51 -10.45 3.64
C ARG A 15 -18.45 -11.06 2.61
N LEU A 16 -18.05 -12.20 2.04
CA LEU A 16 -18.85 -12.90 1.02
C LEU A 16 -20.18 -13.37 1.59
N MET A 17 -20.23 -13.68 2.88
CA MET A 17 -21.44 -14.13 3.56
C MET A 17 -22.29 -12.99 4.13
N GLY A 18 -21.90 -11.74 3.85
CA GLY A 18 -22.62 -10.56 4.32
C GLY A 18 -22.51 -10.30 5.81
N GLN A 19 -21.54 -10.91 6.48
CA GLN A 19 -21.32 -10.67 7.89
C GLN A 19 -20.67 -9.32 8.13
N ARG A 20 -21.10 -8.65 9.21
CA ARG A 20 -20.56 -7.35 9.58
C ARG A 20 -19.12 -7.50 10.07
N ILE A 21 -18.19 -6.76 9.47
CA ILE A 21 -16.81 -6.67 9.88
C ILE A 21 -16.48 -5.20 10.17
N GLU A 22 -15.31 -4.96 10.78
CA GLU A 22 -14.80 -3.63 11.05
C GLU A 22 -14.81 -2.75 9.79
N PRO A 23 -14.88 -1.42 9.94
CA PRO A 23 -14.80 -0.50 8.80
C PRO A 23 -13.63 -0.84 7.89
N TYR A 24 -13.82 -0.64 6.60
CA TYR A 24 -12.80 -0.94 5.62
C TYR A 24 -11.52 -0.16 5.90
N ARG A 25 -10.41 -0.86 5.76
CA ARG A 25 -9.09 -0.27 5.72
C ARG A 25 -8.59 -0.41 4.32
N VAL A 26 -7.93 0.62 3.84
CA VAL A 26 -7.56 0.75 2.44
C VAL A 26 -6.09 0.48 2.22
N ALA A 27 -5.80 -0.30 1.16
CA ALA A 27 -4.50 -0.37 0.55
C ALA A 27 -4.53 0.54 -0.68
N LEU A 28 -3.78 1.62 -0.64
CA LEU A 28 -3.72 2.60 -1.71
C LEU A 28 -2.53 2.30 -2.61
N ILE A 29 -2.80 2.01 -3.88
CA ILE A 29 -1.78 1.72 -4.89
C ILE A 29 -1.54 2.97 -5.72
N VAL A 30 -0.26 3.26 -5.97
CA VAL A 30 0.14 4.39 -6.83
C VAL A 30 1.12 3.87 -7.87
N GLU A 31 0.64 3.68 -9.09
CA GLU A 31 1.40 3.11 -10.19
C GLU A 31 0.79 3.57 -11.52
N ASP A 32 1.59 4.18 -12.38
CA ASP A 32 1.09 4.69 -13.66
C ASP A 32 0.98 3.60 -14.75
N ASP A 33 1.76 2.53 -14.65
CA ASP A 33 1.66 1.42 -15.59
C ASP A 33 0.41 0.59 -15.29
N PHE A 34 -0.49 0.53 -16.24
CA PHE A 34 -1.78 -0.14 -16.08
C PHE A 34 -1.64 -1.62 -15.72
N GLU A 35 -0.73 -2.34 -16.39
CA GLU A 35 -0.55 -3.77 -16.15
C GLU A 35 0.09 -4.03 -14.78
N VAL A 36 1.10 -3.27 -14.43
CA VAL A 36 1.78 -3.39 -13.12
C VAL A 36 0.82 -3.04 -12.00
N ARG A 37 0.03 -1.98 -12.18
CA ARG A 37 -0.99 -1.59 -11.20
C ARG A 37 -2.02 -2.71 -10.99
N GLY A 38 -2.45 -3.35 -12.08
CA GLY A 38 -3.37 -4.48 -12.01
C GLY A 38 -2.81 -5.68 -11.27
N LEU A 39 -1.50 -5.96 -11.43
CA LEU A 39 -0.83 -7.03 -10.69
C LEU A 39 -0.80 -6.73 -9.19
N ALA A 40 -0.46 -5.50 -8.83
CA ALA A 40 -0.45 -5.09 -7.43
C ALA A 40 -1.85 -5.19 -6.82
N ALA A 41 -2.87 -4.73 -7.56
CA ALA A 41 -4.25 -4.82 -7.10
C ALA A 41 -4.68 -6.26 -6.87
N ALA A 42 -4.36 -7.15 -7.79
CA ALA A 42 -4.70 -8.57 -7.68
C ALA A 42 -4.07 -9.21 -6.44
N LEU A 43 -2.81 -8.89 -6.16
CA LEU A 43 -2.14 -9.38 -4.95
C LEU A 43 -2.82 -8.86 -3.68
N LEU A 44 -3.09 -7.57 -3.62
CA LEU A 44 -3.64 -6.94 -2.43
C LEU A 44 -5.11 -7.30 -2.19
N GLU A 45 -5.83 -7.70 -3.23
CA GLU A 45 -7.20 -8.19 -3.07
C GLU A 45 -7.27 -9.53 -2.33
N GLU A 46 -6.16 -10.24 -2.21
CA GLU A 46 -6.09 -11.46 -1.38
C GLU A 46 -6.06 -11.14 0.12
N THR A 47 -5.88 -9.89 0.48
CA THR A 47 -5.85 -9.44 1.88
C THR A 47 -7.24 -8.97 2.33
N ASP A 48 -7.35 -8.60 3.60
CA ASP A 48 -8.58 -8.01 4.14
C ASP A 48 -8.68 -6.51 3.85
N LEU A 49 -7.69 -5.92 3.19
CA LEU A 49 -7.70 -4.52 2.84
C LEU A 49 -8.53 -4.29 1.57
N ARG A 50 -9.24 -3.18 1.56
CA ARG A 50 -9.92 -2.72 0.36
C ARG A 50 -8.92 -2.00 -0.52
N VAL A 51 -8.85 -2.38 -1.80
CA VAL A 51 -7.86 -1.84 -2.73
C VAL A 51 -8.42 -0.60 -3.43
N VAL A 52 -7.64 0.47 -3.42
CA VAL A 52 -7.91 1.69 -4.19
C VAL A 52 -6.71 1.94 -5.09
N GLU A 53 -6.96 2.08 -6.39
CA GLU A 53 -5.91 2.26 -7.39
C GLU A 53 -5.83 3.71 -7.82
N THR A 54 -4.61 4.24 -7.86
CA THR A 54 -4.33 5.56 -8.41
C THR A 54 -3.13 5.48 -9.36
N SER A 55 -3.03 6.43 -10.29
CA SER A 55 -2.02 6.40 -11.33
C SER A 55 -0.96 7.50 -11.20
N SER A 56 -1.11 8.39 -10.23
CA SER A 56 -0.14 9.46 -9.98
C SER A 56 -0.07 9.79 -8.49
N ALA A 57 1.01 10.44 -8.09
CA ALA A 57 1.17 10.90 -6.71
C ALA A 57 0.10 11.94 -6.35
N GLU A 58 -0.22 12.82 -7.30
CA GLU A 58 -1.25 13.85 -7.10
C GLU A 58 -2.62 13.25 -6.84
N GLU A 59 -2.99 12.22 -7.61
CA GLU A 59 -4.25 11.51 -7.43
C GLU A 59 -4.29 10.80 -6.07
N ALA A 60 -3.19 10.16 -5.69
CA ALA A 60 -3.08 9.51 -4.39
C ALA A 60 -3.19 10.50 -3.24
N LEU A 61 -2.54 11.66 -3.37
CA LEU A 61 -2.58 12.70 -2.35
C LEU A 61 -4.00 13.27 -2.19
N ASP A 62 -4.71 13.44 -3.30
CA ASP A 62 -6.11 13.88 -3.27
C ASP A 62 -6.97 12.87 -2.50
N TYR A 63 -6.77 11.58 -2.75
CA TYR A 63 -7.47 10.53 -2.01
C TYR A 63 -7.15 10.58 -0.52
N LEU A 64 -5.87 10.70 -0.18
CA LEU A 64 -5.41 10.76 1.21
C LEU A 64 -5.96 11.98 1.94
N ASN A 65 -6.03 13.13 1.28
CA ASN A 65 -6.59 14.34 1.89
C ASN A 65 -8.06 14.17 2.27
N ARG A 66 -8.79 13.32 1.56
CA ARG A 66 -10.21 13.07 1.82
C ARG A 66 -10.47 11.87 2.71
N HIS A 67 -9.61 10.84 2.66
CA HIS A 67 -9.87 9.55 3.27
C HIS A 67 -8.70 8.98 4.05
N SER A 68 -7.81 9.83 4.56
CA SER A 68 -6.59 9.36 5.24
C SER A 68 -6.86 8.41 6.40
N GLU A 69 -7.97 8.59 7.09
CA GLU A 69 -8.33 7.76 8.24
C GLU A 69 -8.54 6.29 7.87
N GLU A 70 -8.91 6.03 6.63
CA GLU A 70 -9.18 4.68 6.15
C GLU A 70 -7.91 3.98 5.63
N VAL A 71 -6.87 4.75 5.29
CA VAL A 71 -5.68 4.20 4.62
C VAL A 71 -4.73 3.59 5.64
N ALA A 72 -4.52 2.29 5.53
CA ALA A 72 -3.58 1.55 6.37
C ALA A 72 -2.26 1.27 5.65
N PHE A 73 -2.28 1.21 4.33
CA PHE A 73 -1.15 0.76 3.51
C PHE A 73 -1.03 1.59 2.24
N LEU A 74 0.17 2.06 1.97
CA LEU A 74 0.52 2.76 0.73
C LEU A 74 1.57 1.95 -0.01
N PHE A 75 1.27 1.60 -1.26
CA PHE A 75 2.16 0.86 -2.14
C PHE A 75 2.42 1.70 -3.38
N ALA A 76 3.55 2.40 -3.42
CA ALA A 76 3.82 3.44 -4.39
C ALA A 76 5.08 3.17 -5.22
N ASP A 77 4.98 3.38 -6.53
CA ASP A 77 6.13 3.38 -7.42
C ASP A 77 6.95 4.65 -7.20
N LEU A 78 8.26 4.50 -7.18
CA LEU A 78 9.18 5.64 -7.08
C LEU A 78 9.04 6.57 -8.28
N ARG A 79 8.93 6.00 -9.47
CA ARG A 79 8.89 6.78 -10.72
C ARG A 79 7.46 6.97 -11.19
N LEU A 80 6.93 8.14 -10.90
CA LEU A 80 5.56 8.52 -11.25
C LEU A 80 5.58 9.72 -12.18
N PRO A 81 4.52 9.88 -13.00
CA PRO A 81 4.40 11.02 -13.89
C PRO A 81 4.08 12.30 -13.13
N CYS A 82 4.10 13.41 -13.84
CA CYS A 82 3.75 14.73 -13.34
C CYS A 82 4.84 15.32 -12.43
N LEU A 83 4.47 16.24 -11.54
CA LEU A 83 5.43 17.02 -10.77
C LEU A 83 5.94 16.31 -9.52
N MET A 84 5.12 15.44 -8.95
CA MET A 84 5.45 14.74 -7.72
C MET A 84 5.78 13.28 -8.03
N ASP A 85 6.94 12.80 -7.60
CA ASP A 85 7.28 11.39 -7.73
C ASP A 85 6.90 10.60 -6.47
N GLY A 86 7.20 9.29 -6.49
CA GLY A 86 6.87 8.43 -5.37
C GLY A 86 7.59 8.77 -4.09
N LEU A 87 8.83 9.25 -4.18
CA LEU A 87 9.60 9.65 -3.00
C LEU A 87 8.99 10.88 -2.35
N ASP A 88 8.61 11.88 -3.14
CA ASP A 88 7.94 13.07 -2.64
C ASP A 88 6.64 12.71 -1.94
N LEU A 89 5.85 11.82 -2.55
CA LEU A 89 4.60 11.35 -1.96
C LEU A 89 4.84 10.67 -0.62
N VAL A 90 5.78 9.74 -0.57
CA VAL A 90 6.08 8.97 0.63
C VAL A 90 6.54 9.87 1.78
N ARG A 91 7.36 10.86 1.49
CA ARG A 91 7.80 11.84 2.49
C ARG A 91 6.62 12.63 3.05
N THR A 92 5.73 13.08 2.17
CA THR A 92 4.52 13.80 2.58
C THR A 92 3.66 12.93 3.49
N VAL A 93 3.45 11.68 3.10
CA VAL A 93 2.64 10.73 3.86
C VAL A 93 3.23 10.48 5.24
N ARG A 94 4.55 10.30 5.32
CA ARG A 94 5.22 10.05 6.61
C ARG A 94 5.06 11.23 7.58
N LEU A 95 5.03 12.44 7.06
CA LEU A 95 4.85 13.63 7.88
C LEU A 95 3.40 13.84 8.31
N LYS A 96 2.46 13.68 7.38
CA LYS A 96 1.05 13.99 7.63
C LYS A 96 0.26 12.85 8.24
N TRP A 97 0.54 11.61 7.82
CA TRP A 97 -0.24 10.44 8.20
C TRP A 97 0.69 9.30 8.60
N PRO A 98 1.36 9.42 9.74
CA PRO A 98 2.42 8.47 10.14
C PRO A 98 1.92 7.06 10.44
N TRP A 99 0.61 6.87 10.61
CA TRP A 99 0.04 5.52 10.81
C TRP A 99 0.01 4.70 9.53
N VAL A 100 0.17 5.32 8.36
CA VAL A 100 0.12 4.60 7.08
C VAL A 100 1.43 3.86 6.88
N ARG A 101 1.35 2.53 6.79
CA ARG A 101 2.53 1.74 6.48
C ARG A 101 2.85 1.88 5.00
N THR A 102 4.09 2.17 4.67
CA THR A 102 4.47 2.58 3.32
C THR A 102 5.53 1.68 2.72
N VAL A 103 5.28 1.23 1.49
CA VAL A 103 6.23 0.53 0.64
C VAL A 103 6.47 1.35 -0.60
N LEU A 104 7.74 1.61 -0.90
CA LEU A 104 8.18 2.28 -2.12
C LEU A 104 8.81 1.22 -3.02
N THR A 105 8.37 1.16 -4.27
CA THR A 105 8.85 0.14 -5.21
C THR A 105 9.42 0.77 -6.47
N SER A 106 10.36 0.08 -7.10
CA SER A 106 10.98 0.55 -8.35
C SER A 106 11.59 -0.60 -9.14
N GLY A 107 11.53 -0.49 -10.46
CA GLY A 107 12.22 -1.40 -11.37
C GLY A 107 13.70 -1.07 -11.55
N ARG A 108 14.16 0.03 -10.97
CA ARG A 108 15.55 0.49 -11.04
C ARG A 108 16.12 0.66 -9.64
N PRO A 109 17.46 0.56 -9.48
CA PRO A 109 18.11 0.84 -8.20
C PRO A 109 17.80 2.26 -7.72
N LEU A 110 17.85 2.47 -6.41
CA LEU A 110 17.63 3.79 -5.80
C LEU A 110 18.75 4.77 -6.12
N ASP A 111 19.95 4.28 -6.33
CA ASP A 111 21.15 5.08 -6.62
C ASP A 111 21.38 6.15 -5.54
N ASP A 112 21.51 7.42 -5.95
CA ASP A 112 21.75 8.54 -5.07
C ASP A 112 20.53 8.91 -4.21
N LYS A 113 19.35 8.36 -4.49
CA LYS A 113 18.13 8.63 -3.73
C LYS A 113 17.98 7.75 -2.49
N ALA A 114 18.85 6.76 -2.32
CA ALA A 114 18.75 5.80 -1.22
C ALA A 114 18.72 6.48 0.15
N ASP A 115 19.55 7.51 0.34
CA ASP A 115 19.64 8.24 1.61
C ASP A 115 18.43 9.14 1.87
N ASP A 116 17.65 9.42 0.83
CA ASP A 116 16.48 10.31 0.91
C ASP A 116 15.21 9.56 1.30
N VAL A 117 15.24 8.23 1.28
CA VAL A 117 14.08 7.40 1.66
C VAL A 117 13.97 7.38 3.19
N PRO A 118 12.80 7.73 3.74
CA PRO A 118 12.62 7.65 5.20
C PRO A 118 12.89 6.23 5.72
N ARG A 119 13.46 6.14 6.93
CA ARG A 119 13.91 4.86 7.50
C ARG A 119 12.80 3.84 7.70
N ASP A 120 11.61 4.29 7.99
CA ASP A 120 10.46 3.42 8.24
C ASP A 120 9.69 3.07 6.98
N VAL A 121 10.14 3.54 5.83
CA VAL A 121 9.59 3.18 4.53
C VAL A 121 10.37 1.99 3.99
N ARG A 122 9.66 0.93 3.67
CA ARG A 122 10.29 -0.24 3.07
C ARG A 122 10.45 -0.04 1.57
N PHE A 123 11.65 -0.27 1.06
CA PHE A 123 11.91 -0.33 -0.38
C PHE A 123 11.79 -1.77 -0.87
N MET A 124 11.04 -1.96 -1.94
CA MET A 124 10.83 -3.29 -2.54
C MET A 124 11.12 -3.21 -4.04
N PRO A 125 12.17 -3.89 -4.54
CA PRO A 125 12.47 -3.86 -5.97
C PRO A 125 11.45 -4.67 -6.78
N LYS A 126 11.27 -4.29 -8.04
CA LYS A 126 10.48 -5.07 -9.00
C LYS A 126 11.39 -6.09 -9.69
N PRO A 127 10.90 -7.28 -10.03
CA PRO A 127 9.56 -7.79 -9.78
C PRO A 127 9.36 -8.16 -8.31
N TRP A 128 8.17 -7.92 -7.80
CA TRP A 128 7.88 -8.20 -6.39
C TRP A 128 7.73 -9.70 -6.16
N ARG A 129 8.09 -10.13 -4.96
CA ARG A 129 7.70 -11.44 -4.47
C ARG A 129 6.33 -11.30 -3.85
N ALA A 130 5.37 -12.07 -4.33
CA ALA A 130 3.99 -12.01 -3.87
C ALA A 130 3.89 -12.10 -2.35
N LEU A 131 4.63 -13.01 -1.75
CA LEU A 131 4.61 -13.20 -0.30
C LEU A 131 5.07 -11.98 0.46
N GLU A 132 6.10 -11.27 -0.03
CA GLU A 132 6.58 -10.05 0.61
C GLU A 132 5.52 -8.95 0.61
N VAL A 133 4.81 -8.79 -0.52
CA VAL A 133 3.73 -7.82 -0.64
C VAL A 133 2.61 -8.14 0.35
N LEU A 134 2.20 -9.41 0.40
CA LEU A 134 1.14 -9.86 1.30
C LEU A 134 1.53 -9.69 2.77
N MET A 135 2.78 -9.96 3.11
CA MET A 135 3.25 -9.79 4.49
C MET A 135 3.27 -8.33 4.91
N GLU A 136 3.69 -7.43 4.02
CA GLU A 136 3.66 -5.99 4.32
C GLU A 136 2.23 -5.48 4.51
N ALA A 137 1.32 -5.94 3.68
CA ALA A 137 -0.09 -5.58 3.81
C ALA A 137 -0.69 -6.11 5.10
N GLU A 138 -0.33 -7.33 5.50
CA GLU A 138 -0.80 -7.92 6.76
C GLU A 138 -0.29 -7.12 7.96
N ARG A 139 0.98 -6.72 7.94
CA ARG A 139 1.56 -5.88 8.98
C ARG A 139 0.85 -4.53 9.07
N ALA A 140 0.50 -3.96 7.93
CA ALA A 140 -0.26 -2.71 7.86
C ALA A 140 -1.62 -2.87 8.53
N SER A 141 -2.32 -3.94 8.24
CA SER A 141 -3.63 -4.23 8.81
C SER A 141 -3.56 -4.40 10.33
N GLN A 142 -2.59 -5.16 10.82
CA GLN A 142 -2.40 -5.39 12.26
C GLN A 142 -2.01 -4.12 13.00
N SER A 143 -1.10 -3.35 12.44
CA SER A 143 -0.64 -2.10 13.04
C SER A 143 -1.78 -1.08 13.15
N TYR A 144 -2.61 -1.00 12.13
CA TYR A 144 -3.78 -0.13 12.11
C TYR A 144 -4.79 -0.51 13.20
N ARG A 145 -4.99 -1.80 13.43
CA ARG A 145 -5.93 -2.30 14.45
C ARG A 145 -5.51 -1.93 15.87
N ARG A 146 -4.22 -1.75 16.11
CA ARG A 146 -3.69 -1.43 17.45
C ARG A 146 -3.84 0.05 17.78
N ASN A 147 -3.98 0.88 16.77
CA ASN A 147 -4.16 2.31 16.93
C ASN A 147 -5.65 2.64 16.97
#